data_7ba14ec96a195746a4cb55d9e2de8d1a
#
_entry.id   7ba14ec96a195746a4cb55d9e2de8d1a
#
_cell.length_a   1.000
_cell.length_b   1.000
_cell.length_c   1.000
_cell.angle_alpha   90.00
_cell.angle_beta   90.00
_cell.angle_gamma   90.00
#
_symmetry.space_group_name_H-M   'P 1'
#
loop_
_entity.id
_entity.type
_entity.pdbx_description
1 polymer ?
#
loop_
_entity_poly.entity_id
_entity_poly.type
_entity_poly.pdbx_seq_one_letter_code
_entity_poly.pdbx_strand_id
1 'polypeptide(L)'
;RGTKIHMHVQQGDRETYQIVQRYGKRPTAFLDELGYLDESLIAVHLTDCTDEEAALIAKRGASMIVNPGSIGIIDGIVCPSVVFQQAGGVVALGSDQAPGNNCHNIINEMKNVCLFNKIKYQNPEVMPAWKALRMATIEGAQAIGLGDTVGSLEPGKRADYIAIDLSCPSMLPVYTYPMRNMVPNLVYSARGSEVSLVAVDGKVIMRDGAFTNVDEKEYLNEISKYPDDIGRRAADEFFSIDGTNAHFMREDKL
;
A
#
# COMPACT_ATOMS: atom_id res chain seq x y z
N ARG A 1 14.02 -0.05 -22.85
CA ARG A 1 13.78 -1.20 -21.95
C ARG A 1 12.30 -1.20 -21.63
N GLY A 2 11.52 -2.20 -22.02
CA GLY A 2 10.06 -2.23 -21.85
C GLY A 2 9.59 -2.86 -20.53
N THR A 3 10.49 -3.01 -19.53
CA THR A 3 10.19 -3.72 -18.27
C THR A 3 10.38 -2.79 -17.07
N LYS A 4 9.45 -2.79 -16.13
CA LYS A 4 9.56 -2.10 -14.86
C LYS A 4 10.46 -2.88 -13.89
N ILE A 5 11.18 -2.16 -13.03
CA ILE A 5 12.00 -2.69 -11.94
C ILE A 5 11.31 -2.31 -10.63
N HIS A 6 10.78 -3.28 -9.93
CA HIS A 6 10.10 -3.11 -8.65
C HIS A 6 11.06 -3.53 -7.52
N MET A 7 11.48 -2.59 -6.67
CA MET A 7 12.44 -2.86 -5.60
C MET A 7 12.23 -1.95 -4.39
N HIS A 8 12.59 -2.46 -3.21
CA HIS A 8 12.70 -1.64 -1.99
C HIS A 8 13.86 -0.65 -2.16
N VAL A 9 13.63 0.61 -1.77
CA VAL A 9 14.63 1.68 -1.78
C VAL A 9 14.49 2.50 -0.51
N GLN A 10 15.57 2.65 0.22
CA GLN A 10 15.62 3.45 1.46
C GLN A 10 14.52 3.08 2.47
N GLN A 11 14.35 1.79 2.70
CA GLN A 11 13.51 1.29 3.79
C GLN A 11 14.31 1.29 5.09
N GLY A 12 14.13 2.37 5.89
CA GLY A 12 14.84 2.57 7.14
C GLY A 12 16.32 2.96 6.97
N ASP A 13 16.94 3.31 8.07
CA ASP A 13 18.30 3.84 8.16
C ASP A 13 19.40 2.80 7.85
N ARG A 14 19.11 1.51 8.09
CA ARG A 14 20.08 0.42 7.92
C ARG A 14 20.58 0.29 6.49
N GLU A 15 19.68 0.36 5.50
CA GLU A 15 20.05 0.33 4.09
C GLU A 15 20.91 1.53 3.73
N THR A 16 20.47 2.72 4.12
CA THR A 16 21.23 3.97 3.89
C THR A 16 22.61 3.88 4.49
N TYR A 17 22.73 3.42 5.75
CA TYR A 17 24.01 3.23 6.40
C TYR A 17 24.92 2.28 5.61
N GLN A 18 24.41 1.11 5.20
CA GLN A 18 25.20 0.12 4.46
C GLN A 18 25.68 0.63 3.09
N ILE A 19 24.83 1.34 2.36
CA ILE A 19 25.20 1.92 1.06
C ILE A 19 26.21 3.03 1.23
N VAL A 20 26.04 3.90 2.22
CA VAL A 20 27.02 4.96 2.52
C VAL A 20 28.37 4.37 2.90
N GLN A 21 28.41 3.32 3.74
CA GLN A 21 29.67 2.67 4.12
C GLN A 21 30.38 2.01 2.93
N ARG A 22 29.65 1.44 1.97
CA ARG A 22 30.24 0.73 0.82
C ARG A 22 30.64 1.67 -0.32
N TYR A 23 29.84 2.71 -0.58
CA TYR A 23 29.93 3.52 -1.80
C TYR A 23 30.11 5.02 -1.53
N GLY A 24 30.10 5.46 -0.27
CA GLY A 24 30.27 6.87 0.10
C GLY A 24 29.10 7.78 -0.28
N LYS A 25 27.95 7.22 -0.64
CA LYS A 25 26.78 7.95 -1.16
C LYS A 25 25.49 7.38 -0.57
N ARG A 26 24.46 8.22 -0.44
CA ARG A 26 23.12 7.75 -0.10
C ARG A 26 22.51 6.93 -1.28
N PRO A 27 21.55 6.03 -1.01
CA PRO A 27 20.99 5.14 -2.04
C PRO A 27 20.46 5.87 -3.27
N THR A 28 19.74 6.98 -3.09
CA THR A 28 19.22 7.79 -4.21
C THR A 28 20.32 8.28 -5.13
N ALA A 29 21.38 8.90 -4.57
CA ALA A 29 22.52 9.40 -5.36
C ALA A 29 23.28 8.24 -6.05
N PHE A 30 23.39 7.10 -5.40
CA PHE A 30 24.02 5.92 -5.98
C PHE A 30 23.22 5.34 -7.15
N LEU A 31 21.90 5.24 -7.01
CA LEU A 31 21.01 4.78 -8.09
C LEU A 31 20.98 5.76 -9.27
N ASP A 32 21.03 7.07 -9.01
CA ASP A 32 21.08 8.09 -10.06
C ASP A 32 22.36 7.98 -10.89
N GLU A 33 23.51 7.80 -10.22
CA GLU A 33 24.82 7.62 -10.90
C GLU A 33 24.85 6.33 -11.76
N LEU A 34 24.22 5.28 -11.28
CA LEU A 34 24.11 4.03 -12.03
C LEU A 34 23.08 4.08 -13.18
N GLY A 35 22.32 5.18 -13.30
CA GLY A 35 21.27 5.33 -14.32
C GLY A 35 20.04 4.47 -14.07
N TYR A 36 19.74 4.14 -12.81
CA TYR A 36 18.53 3.39 -12.43
C TYR A 36 17.37 4.29 -11.98
N LEU A 37 17.60 5.58 -11.76
CA LEU A 37 16.52 6.55 -11.49
C LEU A 37 15.90 7.01 -12.81
N ASP A 38 15.01 6.21 -13.36
CA ASP A 38 14.26 6.54 -14.56
C ASP A 38 12.80 6.03 -14.46
N GLU A 39 12.04 6.20 -15.50
CA GLU A 39 10.64 5.77 -15.59
C GLU A 39 10.44 4.25 -15.42
N SER A 40 11.49 3.44 -15.53
CA SER A 40 11.40 2.00 -15.32
C SER A 40 11.39 1.62 -13.83
N LEU A 41 11.87 2.49 -12.94
CA LEU A 41 11.94 2.21 -11.51
C LEU A 41 10.59 2.40 -10.82
N ILE A 42 10.21 1.41 -10.03
CA ILE A 42 9.16 1.48 -9.02
C ILE A 42 9.86 1.38 -7.66
N ALA A 43 10.06 2.53 -7.01
CA ALA A 43 10.70 2.63 -5.71
C ALA A 43 9.69 2.40 -4.59
N VAL A 44 9.89 1.35 -3.79
CA VAL A 44 8.98 0.98 -2.69
C VAL A 44 9.51 1.54 -1.38
N HIS A 45 8.63 2.02 -0.53
CA HIS A 45 8.80 2.60 0.80
C HIS A 45 9.36 4.01 0.83
N LEU A 46 10.63 4.23 0.50
CA LEU A 46 11.32 5.52 0.60
C LEU A 46 11.17 6.17 2.00
N THR A 47 11.18 5.36 3.08
CA THR A 47 10.92 5.84 4.45
C THR A 47 12.07 6.68 4.99
N ASP A 48 13.32 6.34 4.66
CA ASP A 48 14.54 7.12 5.01
C ASP A 48 14.95 8.12 3.91
N CYS A 49 14.06 8.40 2.96
CA CYS A 49 14.28 9.35 1.89
C CYS A 49 14.09 10.80 2.38
N THR A 50 15.02 11.70 2.03
CA THR A 50 14.81 13.13 2.29
C THR A 50 13.82 13.74 1.30
N ASP A 51 13.33 14.94 1.60
CA ASP A 51 12.41 15.65 0.70
C ASP A 51 13.09 15.98 -0.65
N GLU A 52 14.39 16.33 -0.63
CA GLU A 52 15.18 16.59 -1.84
C GLU A 52 15.38 15.33 -2.68
N GLU A 53 15.65 14.20 -2.03
CA GLU A 53 15.78 12.91 -2.70
C GLU A 53 14.44 12.47 -3.32
N ALA A 54 13.35 12.62 -2.59
CA ALA A 54 12.00 12.32 -3.09
C ALA A 54 11.66 13.17 -4.34
N ALA A 55 11.95 14.47 -4.28
CA ALA A 55 11.74 15.36 -5.42
C ALA A 55 12.66 15.00 -6.62
N LEU A 56 13.90 14.56 -6.38
CA LEU A 56 14.79 14.09 -7.44
C LEU A 56 14.25 12.82 -8.11
N ILE A 57 13.88 11.81 -7.32
CA ILE A 57 13.35 10.53 -7.84
C ILE A 57 12.10 10.78 -8.68
N ALA A 58 11.18 11.63 -8.20
CA ALA A 58 9.99 12.03 -8.94
C ALA A 58 10.33 12.71 -10.28
N LYS A 59 11.27 13.65 -10.30
CA LYS A 59 11.72 14.36 -11.51
C LYS A 59 12.41 13.45 -12.52
N ARG A 60 13.00 12.35 -12.08
CA ARG A 60 13.60 11.33 -12.95
C ARG A 60 12.54 10.42 -13.58
N GLY A 61 11.27 10.54 -13.20
CA GLY A 61 10.16 9.78 -13.77
C GLY A 61 9.88 8.43 -13.08
N ALA A 62 10.64 8.08 -12.04
CA ALA A 62 10.36 6.88 -11.24
C ALA A 62 9.01 7.01 -10.53
N SER A 63 8.35 5.86 -10.29
CA SER A 63 7.14 5.80 -9.49
C SER A 63 7.46 5.41 -8.05
N MET A 64 6.62 5.83 -7.11
CA MET A 64 6.71 5.47 -5.70
C MET A 64 5.54 4.56 -5.31
N ILE A 65 5.81 3.49 -4.55
CA ILE A 65 4.78 2.73 -3.85
C ILE A 65 4.94 2.93 -2.35
N VAL A 66 3.85 3.30 -1.70
CA VAL A 66 3.77 3.44 -0.24
C VAL A 66 2.91 2.34 0.36
N ASN A 67 3.35 1.78 1.49
CA ASN A 67 2.68 0.73 2.23
C ASN A 67 2.38 1.22 3.66
N PRO A 68 1.38 2.11 3.84
CA PRO A 68 1.21 2.85 5.09
C PRO A 68 1.06 1.95 6.32
N GLY A 69 0.28 0.88 6.22
CA GLY A 69 0.07 -0.06 7.33
C GLY A 69 1.39 -0.72 7.75
N SER A 70 2.16 -1.23 6.80
CA SER A 70 3.45 -1.89 7.06
C SER A 70 4.47 -0.94 7.68
N ILE A 71 4.70 0.23 7.07
CA ILE A 71 5.67 1.20 7.59
C ILE A 71 5.26 1.75 8.96
N GLY A 72 3.95 1.84 9.25
CA GLY A 72 3.45 2.22 10.56
C GLY A 72 3.80 1.21 11.66
N ILE A 73 3.81 -0.08 11.31
CA ILE A 73 4.12 -1.18 12.24
C ILE A 73 5.63 -1.40 12.37
N ILE A 74 6.37 -1.41 11.26
CA ILE A 74 7.78 -1.82 11.21
C ILE A 74 8.71 -0.64 11.48
N ASP A 75 8.52 0.46 10.76
CA ASP A 75 9.47 1.58 10.74
C ASP A 75 9.02 2.74 11.66
N GLY A 76 7.71 2.92 11.88
CA GLY A 76 7.17 4.06 12.61
C GLY A 76 7.43 5.42 11.94
N ILE A 77 7.74 5.41 10.64
CA ILE A 77 8.15 6.58 9.86
C ILE A 77 7.20 6.75 8.66
N VAL A 78 6.83 7.99 8.37
CA VAL A 78 6.03 8.32 7.18
C VAL A 78 6.95 8.85 6.10
N CYS A 79 6.96 8.20 4.94
CA CYS A 79 7.75 8.61 3.78
C CYS A 79 7.31 9.98 3.22
N PRO A 80 8.16 10.69 2.42
CA PRO A 80 7.85 12.02 1.87
C PRO A 80 6.95 11.97 0.63
N SER A 81 5.85 11.18 0.69
CA SER A 81 4.95 10.97 -0.45
C SER A 81 4.25 12.24 -0.94
N VAL A 82 3.96 13.19 -0.05
CA VAL A 82 3.38 14.50 -0.42
C VAL A 82 4.37 15.31 -1.25
N VAL A 83 5.63 15.37 -0.84
CA VAL A 83 6.70 16.05 -1.59
C VAL A 83 6.93 15.40 -2.94
N PHE A 84 6.93 14.06 -2.98
CA PHE A 84 7.04 13.29 -4.22
C PHE A 84 5.94 13.66 -5.23
N GLN A 85 4.68 13.75 -4.77
CA GLN A 85 3.55 14.16 -5.60
C GLN A 85 3.64 15.63 -6.04
N GLN A 86 4.06 16.53 -5.15
CA GLN A 86 4.26 17.95 -5.48
C GLN A 86 5.34 18.16 -6.53
N ALA A 87 6.34 17.28 -6.57
CA ALA A 87 7.36 17.26 -7.62
C ALA A 87 6.88 16.65 -8.96
N GLY A 88 5.60 16.24 -9.05
CA GLY A 88 4.99 15.66 -10.25
C GLY A 88 5.08 14.13 -10.33
N GLY A 89 5.57 13.46 -9.29
CA GLY A 89 5.72 12.01 -9.27
C GLY A 89 4.42 11.26 -9.05
N VAL A 90 4.33 10.05 -9.58
CA VAL A 90 3.22 9.12 -9.40
C VAL A 90 3.45 8.31 -8.12
N VAL A 91 2.46 8.33 -7.21
CA VAL A 91 2.48 7.55 -5.97
C VAL A 91 1.32 6.56 -5.97
N ALA A 92 1.63 5.29 -5.77
CA ALA A 92 0.67 4.20 -5.66
C ALA A 92 0.58 3.65 -4.23
N LEU A 93 -0.49 2.93 -3.93
CA LEU A 93 -0.67 2.21 -2.67
C LEU A 93 -0.36 0.73 -2.83
N GLY A 94 0.31 0.16 -1.84
CA GLY A 94 0.46 -1.25 -1.61
C GLY A 94 0.15 -1.61 -0.16
N SER A 95 0.10 -2.90 0.15
CA SER A 95 -0.12 -3.42 1.50
C SER A 95 1.11 -4.09 2.09
N ASP A 96 2.15 -4.30 1.28
CA ASP A 96 3.34 -5.06 1.68
C ASP A 96 3.03 -6.54 2.00
N GLN A 97 3.97 -7.24 2.61
CA GLN A 97 3.82 -8.63 3.02
C GLN A 97 2.87 -8.81 4.22
N ALA A 98 2.21 -9.97 4.28
CA ALA A 98 1.27 -10.26 5.37
C ALA A 98 1.89 -10.15 6.78
N PRO A 99 3.10 -10.66 7.06
CA PRO A 99 3.73 -10.50 8.38
C PRO A 99 4.06 -9.05 8.75
N GLY A 100 4.29 -8.18 7.77
CA GLY A 100 4.62 -6.77 7.99
C GLY A 100 3.42 -5.86 8.22
N ASN A 101 2.24 -6.24 7.68
CA ASN A 101 1.04 -5.40 7.73
C ASN A 101 -0.11 -6.06 8.51
N ASN A 102 -0.18 -7.39 8.55
CA ASN A 102 -1.34 -8.15 9.03
C ASN A 102 -2.68 -7.86 8.32
N CYS A 103 -2.69 -7.01 7.29
CA CYS A 103 -3.91 -6.57 6.61
C CYS A 103 -3.65 -6.30 5.12
N HIS A 104 -4.10 -7.19 4.24
CA HIS A 104 -4.06 -6.99 2.79
C HIS A 104 -5.33 -6.29 2.29
N ASN A 105 -5.58 -5.07 2.77
CA ASN A 105 -6.80 -4.32 2.46
C ASN A 105 -6.45 -2.90 2.00
N ILE A 106 -6.50 -2.67 0.69
CA ILE A 106 -6.19 -1.36 0.08
C ILE A 106 -7.17 -0.26 0.54
N ILE A 107 -8.41 -0.59 0.91
CA ILE A 107 -9.34 0.40 1.49
C ILE A 107 -8.79 0.91 2.82
N ASN A 108 -8.25 0.02 3.66
CA ASN A 108 -7.59 0.41 4.90
C ASN A 108 -6.31 1.24 4.63
N GLU A 109 -5.54 0.88 3.61
CA GLU A 109 -4.33 1.63 3.25
C GLU A 109 -4.65 3.05 2.75
N MET A 110 -5.78 3.26 2.06
CA MET A 110 -6.24 4.60 1.71
C MET A 110 -6.48 5.48 2.95
N LYS A 111 -7.07 4.93 4.00
CA LYS A 111 -7.25 5.64 5.27
C LYS A 111 -5.91 5.95 5.94
N ASN A 112 -5.05 4.95 6.04
CA ASN A 112 -3.75 5.07 6.69
C ASN A 112 -2.86 6.14 6.01
N VAL A 113 -2.78 6.15 4.68
CA VAL A 113 -1.97 7.15 3.96
C VAL A 113 -2.50 8.56 4.19
N CYS A 114 -3.82 8.75 4.24
CA CYS A 114 -4.42 10.04 4.56
C CYS A 114 -4.04 10.50 5.97
N LEU A 115 -4.26 9.65 6.97
CA LEU A 115 -4.07 10.02 8.38
C LEU A 115 -2.60 10.26 8.70
N PHE A 116 -1.70 9.37 8.27
CA PHE A 116 -0.28 9.49 8.58
C PHE A 116 0.36 10.73 7.96
N ASN A 117 0.00 11.06 6.72
CA ASN A 117 0.50 12.30 6.11
C ASN A 117 -0.06 13.56 6.80
N LYS A 118 -1.36 13.58 7.16
CA LYS A 118 -1.93 14.71 7.91
C LYS A 118 -1.23 14.92 9.26
N ILE A 119 -0.88 13.85 9.96
CA ILE A 119 -0.13 13.89 11.22
C ILE A 119 1.31 14.37 10.98
N LYS A 120 2.01 13.78 9.99
CA LYS A 120 3.40 14.16 9.66
C LYS A 120 3.53 15.65 9.38
N TYR A 121 2.65 16.18 8.54
CA TYR A 121 2.70 17.59 8.12
C TYR A 121 1.90 18.54 9.03
N GLN A 122 1.23 18.03 10.08
CA GLN A 122 0.33 18.81 10.95
C GLN A 122 -0.67 19.67 10.16
N ASN A 123 -1.15 19.11 9.04
CA ASN A 123 -2.03 19.81 8.11
C ASN A 123 -3.16 18.87 7.64
N PRO A 124 -4.44 19.17 7.97
CA PRO A 124 -5.58 18.33 7.58
C PRO A 124 -5.90 18.38 6.08
N GLU A 125 -5.34 19.31 5.32
CA GLU A 125 -5.61 19.47 3.89
C GLU A 125 -4.71 18.59 3.00
N VAL A 126 -3.54 18.15 3.48
CA VAL A 126 -2.67 17.26 2.71
C VAL A 126 -3.31 15.88 2.55
N MET A 127 -2.98 15.19 1.49
CA MET A 127 -3.44 13.84 1.18
C MET A 127 -4.97 13.68 1.37
N PRO A 128 -5.80 14.41 0.61
CA PRO A 128 -7.26 14.31 0.71
C PRO A 128 -7.75 12.93 0.25
N ALA A 129 -8.93 12.51 0.68
CA ALA A 129 -9.52 11.19 0.37
C ALA A 129 -9.53 10.88 -1.14
N TRP A 130 -9.83 11.89 -1.96
CA TRP A 130 -9.85 11.76 -3.42
C TRP A 130 -8.46 11.39 -3.99
N LYS A 131 -7.41 11.92 -3.39
CA LYS A 131 -6.03 11.60 -3.78
C LYS A 131 -5.69 10.14 -3.44
N ALA A 132 -6.05 9.68 -2.25
CA ALA A 132 -5.85 8.29 -1.84
C ALA A 132 -6.60 7.30 -2.76
N LEU A 133 -7.83 7.64 -3.17
CA LEU A 133 -8.56 6.82 -4.14
C LEU A 133 -7.83 6.75 -5.50
N ARG A 134 -7.27 7.85 -5.99
CA ARG A 134 -6.46 7.84 -7.22
C ARG A 134 -5.20 6.98 -7.09
N MET A 135 -4.53 7.03 -5.93
CA MET A 135 -3.36 6.18 -5.65
C MET A 135 -3.71 4.69 -5.64
N ALA A 136 -4.92 4.34 -5.19
CA ALA A 136 -5.43 2.97 -5.18
C ALA A 136 -6.00 2.50 -6.54
N THR A 137 -6.12 3.38 -7.52
CA THR A 137 -6.74 3.11 -8.82
C THR A 137 -5.83 3.54 -9.97
N ILE A 138 -6.12 4.66 -10.61
CA ILE A 138 -5.41 5.08 -11.84
C ILE A 138 -3.92 5.35 -11.62
N GLU A 139 -3.51 5.97 -10.50
CA GLU A 139 -2.09 6.21 -10.22
C GLU A 139 -1.36 4.89 -9.90
N GLY A 140 -2.04 3.94 -9.24
CA GLY A 140 -1.55 2.58 -9.06
C GLY A 140 -1.29 1.88 -10.41
N ALA A 141 -2.25 1.95 -11.31
CA ALA A 141 -2.11 1.40 -12.66
C ALA A 141 -0.97 2.09 -13.45
N GLN A 142 -0.85 3.41 -13.36
CA GLN A 142 0.24 4.17 -14.00
C GLN A 142 1.62 3.75 -13.47
N ALA A 143 1.77 3.60 -12.15
CA ALA A 143 3.03 3.21 -11.53
C ALA A 143 3.57 1.88 -12.08
N ILE A 144 2.69 0.91 -12.31
CA ILE A 144 3.06 -0.41 -12.86
C ILE A 144 3.04 -0.48 -14.40
N GLY A 145 2.78 0.64 -15.07
CA GLY A 145 2.77 0.73 -16.53
C GLY A 145 1.49 0.21 -17.21
N LEU A 146 0.38 0.11 -16.48
CA LEU A 146 -0.93 -0.36 -16.98
C LEU A 146 -1.99 0.75 -17.05
N GLY A 147 -1.61 2.03 -16.89
CA GLY A 147 -2.54 3.16 -16.84
C GLY A 147 -3.42 3.33 -18.07
N ASP A 148 -2.93 2.94 -19.26
CA ASP A 148 -3.71 2.96 -20.50
C ASP A 148 -4.68 1.77 -20.63
N THR A 149 -4.51 0.75 -19.76
CA THR A 149 -5.24 -0.53 -19.85
C THR A 149 -6.30 -0.67 -18.76
N VAL A 150 -5.98 -0.24 -17.53
CA VAL A 150 -6.84 -0.37 -16.34
C VAL A 150 -6.73 0.87 -15.43
N GLY A 151 -7.39 0.85 -14.29
CA GLY A 151 -7.29 1.89 -13.24
C GLY A 151 -8.34 2.99 -13.33
N SER A 152 -9.13 3.04 -14.41
CA SER A 152 -10.27 3.94 -14.57
C SER A 152 -11.33 3.30 -15.48
N LEU A 153 -12.58 3.74 -15.32
CA LEU A 153 -13.70 3.29 -16.14
C LEU A 153 -13.80 4.21 -17.38
N GLU A 154 -13.13 3.82 -18.45
CA GLU A 154 -13.09 4.56 -19.72
C GLU A 154 -13.32 3.60 -20.90
N PRO A 155 -13.99 4.06 -21.99
CA PRO A 155 -14.11 3.28 -23.21
C PRO A 155 -12.73 2.86 -23.74
N GLY A 156 -12.58 1.57 -24.05
CA GLY A 156 -11.32 1.00 -24.56
C GLY A 156 -10.41 0.39 -23.49
N LYS A 157 -10.63 0.68 -22.21
CA LYS A 157 -9.92 -0.01 -21.12
C LYS A 157 -10.59 -1.33 -20.77
N ARG A 158 -9.83 -2.22 -20.12
CA ARG A 158 -10.34 -3.48 -19.59
C ARG A 158 -11.30 -3.20 -18.44
N ALA A 159 -12.31 -4.04 -18.30
CA ALA A 159 -13.34 -3.90 -17.29
C ALA A 159 -12.88 -4.52 -15.95
N ASP A 160 -11.92 -3.86 -15.30
CA ASP A 160 -11.46 -4.14 -13.95
C ASP A 160 -12.15 -3.15 -13.00
N TYR A 161 -13.12 -3.62 -12.20
CA TYR A 161 -13.87 -2.74 -11.32
C TYR A 161 -14.43 -3.48 -10.10
N ILE A 162 -14.73 -2.70 -9.07
CA ILE A 162 -15.49 -3.14 -7.89
C ILE A 162 -16.77 -2.33 -7.78
N ALA A 163 -17.82 -2.92 -7.21
CA ALA A 163 -19.01 -2.19 -6.78
C ALA A 163 -19.06 -2.14 -5.24
N ILE A 164 -19.42 -0.97 -4.72
CA ILE A 164 -19.54 -0.70 -3.28
C ILE A 164 -21.01 -0.54 -2.92
N ASP A 165 -21.48 -1.29 -1.93
CA ASP A 165 -22.83 -1.11 -1.37
C ASP A 165 -22.88 0.17 -0.53
N LEU A 166 -23.65 1.15 -0.98
CA LEU A 166 -23.81 2.42 -0.30
C LEU A 166 -24.93 2.40 0.78
N SER A 167 -25.66 1.30 0.91
CA SER A 167 -26.77 1.16 1.86
C SER A 167 -26.33 0.70 3.26
N CYS A 168 -25.10 0.29 3.42
CA CYS A 168 -24.55 -0.19 4.70
C CYS A 168 -24.23 0.96 5.69
N PRO A 169 -24.21 0.69 7.00
CA PRO A 169 -24.00 1.72 8.02
C PRO A 169 -22.70 2.53 7.89
N SER A 170 -21.62 1.91 7.40
CA SER A 170 -20.32 2.58 7.19
C SER A 170 -20.35 3.61 6.06
N MET A 171 -21.29 3.48 5.11
CA MET A 171 -21.44 4.40 3.98
C MET A 171 -22.52 5.45 4.17
N LEU A 172 -23.43 5.28 5.12
CA LEU A 172 -24.55 6.21 5.36
C LEU A 172 -24.18 7.33 6.36
N PRO A 173 -24.77 8.54 6.21
CA PRO A 173 -25.62 8.98 5.11
C PRO A 173 -24.81 9.30 3.84
N VAL A 174 -25.42 9.10 2.66
CA VAL A 174 -24.82 9.46 1.38
C VAL A 174 -25.40 10.76 0.87
N TYR A 175 -24.54 11.76 0.65
CA TYR A 175 -24.88 13.02 0.02
C TYR A 175 -24.44 13.04 -1.44
N THR A 176 -25.34 13.40 -2.34
CA THR A 176 -25.09 13.44 -3.80
C THR A 176 -25.15 14.83 -4.38
N TYR A 177 -25.89 15.75 -3.72
CA TYR A 177 -26.05 17.14 -4.14
C TYR A 177 -26.48 18.04 -2.96
N PRO A 178 -25.99 19.27 -2.86
CA PRO A 178 -24.88 19.84 -3.63
C PRO A 178 -23.50 19.31 -3.19
N MET A 179 -23.41 18.83 -1.95
CA MET A 179 -22.20 18.19 -1.41
C MET A 179 -22.16 16.71 -1.79
N ARG A 180 -20.96 16.18 -1.85
CA ARG A 180 -20.72 14.76 -2.13
C ARG A 180 -19.75 14.19 -1.09
N ASN A 181 -20.12 13.07 -0.47
CA ASN A 181 -19.30 12.41 0.56
C ASN A 181 -18.98 10.94 0.27
N MET A 182 -19.35 10.42 -0.88
CA MET A 182 -19.10 8.99 -1.22
C MET A 182 -17.61 8.62 -1.11
N VAL A 183 -16.71 9.45 -1.65
CA VAL A 183 -15.27 9.18 -1.57
C VAL A 183 -14.72 9.34 -0.15
N PRO A 184 -15.03 10.39 0.62
CA PRO A 184 -14.69 10.43 2.03
C PRO A 184 -15.22 9.24 2.83
N ASN A 185 -16.47 8.80 2.61
CA ASN A 185 -17.02 7.64 3.30
C ASN A 185 -16.25 6.36 2.93
N LEU A 186 -15.98 6.15 1.64
CA LEU A 186 -15.16 5.01 1.18
C LEU A 186 -13.77 5.00 1.84
N VAL A 187 -13.09 6.14 1.89
CA VAL A 187 -11.71 6.20 2.40
C VAL A 187 -11.64 6.15 3.92
N TYR A 188 -12.55 6.83 4.63
CA TYR A 188 -12.44 6.98 6.08
C TYR A 188 -13.32 6.02 6.87
N SER A 189 -14.41 5.49 6.28
CA SER A 189 -15.41 4.69 7.00
C SER A 189 -15.48 3.24 6.53
N ALA A 190 -15.33 2.97 5.23
CA ALA A 190 -15.41 1.61 4.69
C ALA A 190 -14.26 0.73 5.19
N ARG A 191 -14.51 -0.58 5.24
CA ARG A 191 -13.58 -1.60 5.73
C ARG A 191 -13.26 -2.69 4.72
N GLY A 192 -13.97 -2.69 3.56
CA GLY A 192 -13.87 -3.70 2.51
C GLY A 192 -15.06 -4.64 2.44
N SER A 193 -15.79 -4.85 3.54
CA SER A 193 -17.03 -5.64 3.57
C SER A 193 -18.17 -5.05 2.74
N GLU A 194 -18.05 -3.78 2.37
CA GLU A 194 -18.97 -3.04 1.50
C GLU A 194 -18.82 -3.39 0.01
N VAL A 195 -17.76 -4.13 -0.35
CA VAL A 195 -17.56 -4.59 -1.74
C VAL A 195 -18.56 -5.68 -2.07
N SER A 196 -19.53 -5.38 -2.92
CA SER A 196 -20.57 -6.31 -3.34
C SER A 196 -20.25 -7.06 -4.63
N LEU A 197 -19.33 -6.54 -5.44
CA LEU A 197 -18.91 -7.18 -6.70
C LEU A 197 -17.44 -6.85 -7.02
N VAL A 198 -16.72 -7.85 -7.52
CA VAL A 198 -15.40 -7.70 -8.12
C VAL A 198 -15.41 -8.32 -9.51
N ALA A 199 -15.00 -7.53 -10.50
CA ALA A 199 -14.79 -7.99 -11.87
C ALA A 199 -13.34 -7.68 -12.32
N VAL A 200 -12.73 -8.64 -13.01
CA VAL A 200 -11.41 -8.54 -13.61
C VAL A 200 -11.54 -8.92 -15.09
N ASP A 201 -11.12 -8.03 -15.97
CA ASP A 201 -11.24 -8.20 -17.42
C ASP A 201 -12.68 -8.56 -17.87
N GLY A 202 -13.68 -7.94 -17.21
CA GLY A 202 -15.10 -8.20 -17.43
C GLY A 202 -15.65 -9.48 -16.80
N LYS A 203 -14.79 -10.34 -16.24
CA LYS A 203 -15.22 -11.57 -15.56
C LYS A 203 -15.50 -11.29 -14.09
N VAL A 204 -16.72 -11.54 -13.64
CA VAL A 204 -17.08 -11.47 -12.22
C VAL A 204 -16.39 -12.61 -11.46
N ILE A 205 -15.55 -12.26 -10.48
CA ILE A 205 -14.82 -13.20 -9.63
C ILE A 205 -15.33 -13.24 -8.19
N MET A 206 -16.09 -12.22 -7.76
CA MET A 206 -16.80 -12.20 -6.48
C MET A 206 -18.11 -11.45 -6.63
N ARG A 207 -19.17 -11.93 -5.99
CA ARG A 207 -20.50 -11.29 -5.90
C ARG A 207 -21.10 -11.57 -4.53
N ASP A 208 -21.59 -10.52 -3.88
CA ASP A 208 -22.30 -10.57 -2.59
C ASP A 208 -21.52 -11.37 -1.51
N GLY A 209 -20.20 -11.14 -1.47
CA GLY A 209 -19.29 -11.78 -0.53
C GLY A 209 -18.88 -13.22 -0.89
N ALA A 210 -19.36 -13.77 -2.01
CA ALA A 210 -19.03 -15.13 -2.44
C ALA A 210 -18.11 -15.13 -3.68
N PHE A 211 -17.02 -15.89 -3.65
CA PHE A 211 -16.19 -16.13 -4.82
C PHE A 211 -16.88 -17.03 -5.83
N THR A 212 -16.69 -16.75 -7.13
CA THR A 212 -17.32 -17.51 -8.22
C THR A 212 -16.48 -18.69 -8.70
N ASN A 213 -15.20 -18.74 -8.34
CA ASN A 213 -14.21 -19.68 -8.86
C ASN A 213 -13.35 -20.34 -7.77
N VAL A 214 -13.63 -20.09 -6.50
CA VAL A 214 -12.93 -20.67 -5.34
C VAL A 214 -13.95 -21.10 -4.31
N ASP A 215 -13.81 -22.30 -3.77
CA ASP A 215 -14.51 -22.72 -2.54
C ASP A 215 -13.73 -22.17 -1.34
N GLU A 216 -14.18 -21.02 -0.83
CA GLU A 216 -13.53 -20.33 0.28
C GLU A 216 -13.49 -21.21 1.53
N LYS A 217 -14.55 -21.98 1.80
CA LYS A 217 -14.61 -22.85 2.98
C LYS A 217 -13.60 -23.98 2.90
N GLU A 218 -13.45 -24.61 1.75
CA GLU A 218 -12.44 -25.64 1.52
C GLU A 218 -11.05 -25.06 1.68
N TYR A 219 -10.79 -23.88 1.09
CA TYR A 219 -9.50 -23.18 1.20
C TYR A 219 -9.15 -22.83 2.65
N LEU A 220 -10.10 -22.24 3.41
CA LEU A 220 -9.89 -21.90 4.83
C LEU A 220 -9.64 -23.16 5.69
N ASN A 221 -10.36 -24.25 5.43
CA ASN A 221 -10.10 -25.53 6.11
C ASN A 221 -8.70 -26.08 5.80
N GLU A 222 -8.21 -25.89 4.57
CA GLU A 222 -6.87 -26.35 4.21
C GLU A 222 -5.78 -25.53 4.92
N ILE A 223 -5.83 -24.20 4.84
CA ILE A 223 -4.80 -23.35 5.46
C ILE A 223 -4.77 -23.44 6.99
N SER A 224 -5.92 -23.73 7.63
CA SER A 224 -6.00 -23.86 9.10
C SER A 224 -5.23 -25.07 9.66
N LYS A 225 -4.73 -25.98 8.81
CA LYS A 225 -3.92 -27.13 9.24
C LYS A 225 -2.46 -26.79 9.52
N TYR A 226 -1.97 -25.64 9.06
CA TYR A 226 -0.54 -25.32 9.07
C TYR A 226 -0.06 -24.47 10.27
N PRO A 227 -0.90 -23.60 10.93
CA PRO A 227 -0.42 -22.65 11.93
C PRO A 227 0.36 -23.27 13.08
N ASP A 228 -0.14 -24.38 13.63
CA ASP A 228 0.51 -25.07 14.78
C ASP A 228 1.89 -25.65 14.41
N ASP A 229 2.05 -26.15 13.18
CA ASP A 229 3.34 -26.67 12.72
C ASP A 229 4.33 -25.53 12.48
N ILE A 230 3.89 -24.44 11.86
CA ILE A 230 4.70 -23.24 11.65
C ILE A 230 5.12 -22.66 13.00
N GLY A 231 4.18 -22.54 13.95
CA GLY A 231 4.46 -22.03 15.29
C GLY A 231 5.50 -22.85 16.01
N ARG A 232 5.38 -24.19 16.02
CA ARG A 232 6.39 -25.08 16.63
C ARG A 232 7.77 -24.92 16.01
N ARG A 233 7.87 -24.82 14.69
CA ARG A 233 9.17 -24.66 14.00
C ARG A 233 9.82 -23.30 14.23
N ALA A 234 9.04 -22.26 14.42
CA ALA A 234 9.52 -20.90 14.63
C ALA A 234 9.76 -20.56 16.13
N ALA A 235 9.29 -21.41 17.08
CA ALA A 235 9.24 -21.07 18.49
C ALA A 235 10.61 -20.68 19.09
N ASP A 236 11.64 -21.47 18.83
CA ASP A 236 12.97 -21.23 19.43
C ASP A 236 13.56 -19.89 18.95
N GLU A 237 13.46 -19.60 17.66
CA GLU A 237 13.93 -18.34 17.08
C GLU A 237 13.10 -17.16 17.60
N PHE A 238 11.76 -17.27 17.57
CA PHE A 238 10.85 -16.24 18.06
C PHE A 238 11.14 -15.86 19.51
N PHE A 239 11.29 -16.85 20.39
CA PHE A 239 11.58 -16.61 21.81
C PHE A 239 13.01 -16.13 22.05
N SER A 240 13.96 -16.42 21.17
CA SER A 240 15.34 -15.93 21.29
C SER A 240 15.47 -14.43 21.05
N ILE A 241 14.56 -13.84 20.26
CA ILE A 241 14.52 -12.38 19.98
C ILE A 241 14.13 -11.58 21.24
N ASP A 242 13.46 -12.22 22.21
CA ASP A 242 13.05 -11.62 23.48
C ASP A 242 12.23 -10.30 23.35
N GLY A 243 11.40 -10.23 22.32
CA GLY A 243 10.49 -9.09 22.11
C GLY A 243 9.35 -9.05 23.14
N THR A 244 8.67 -7.92 23.23
CA THR A 244 7.55 -7.69 24.16
C THR A 244 6.46 -8.77 24.06
N ASN A 245 6.10 -9.18 22.84
CA ASN A 245 5.10 -10.23 22.64
C ASN A 245 5.58 -11.59 23.15
N ALA A 246 6.85 -11.95 22.95
CA ALA A 246 7.43 -13.17 23.49
C ALA A 246 7.40 -13.19 25.02
N HIS A 247 7.66 -12.04 25.65
CA HIS A 247 7.56 -11.89 27.10
C HIS A 247 6.12 -12.11 27.60
N PHE A 248 5.12 -11.48 26.99
CA PHE A 248 3.72 -11.66 27.37
C PHE A 248 3.21 -13.09 27.13
N MET A 249 3.66 -13.77 26.07
CA MET A 249 3.32 -15.18 25.82
C MET A 249 3.89 -16.11 26.88
N ARG A 250 5.15 -15.88 27.37
CA ARG A 250 5.72 -16.67 28.47
C ARG A 250 4.97 -16.48 29.77
N GLU A 251 4.29 -15.36 29.97
CA GLU A 251 3.51 -15.03 31.15
C GLU A 251 2.01 -15.36 30.99
N ASP A 252 1.62 -16.10 29.96
CA ASP A 252 0.21 -16.42 29.62
C ASP A 252 -0.70 -15.17 29.54
N LYS A 253 -0.18 -14.06 29.03
CA LYS A 253 -0.92 -12.80 28.86
C LYS A 253 -1.42 -12.58 27.44
N LEU A 254 -0.98 -13.38 26.48
CA LEU A 254 -1.39 -13.37 25.07
C LEU A 254 -1.69 -14.78 24.60
#